data_4e8f51dd7b6940b2658aaf818852717d
#
_entry.id   4e8f51dd7b6940b2658aaf818852717d
#
_cell.length_a   1.000
_cell.length_b   1.000
_cell.length_c   1.000
_cell.angle_alpha   90.00
_cell.angle_beta   90.00
_cell.angle_gamma   90.00
#
_symmetry.space_group_name_H-M   'P 1'
#
loop_
_entity.id
_entity.type
_entity.pdbx_description
1 polymer ?
#
loop_
_entity_poly.entity_id
_entity_poly.type
_entity_poly.pdbx_seq_one_letter_code
_entity_poly.pdbx_strand_id
1 'polypeptide(L)'
;MLNNVKCLVYGYGNPGRQDDGLGVELALRIENDEHLSKYVDVDYNYQLNIEDALTISEYDLVIFADAALNIDKSYELNKIQPAHTITFTTHELSAESILALCQDLYNKKPECYMLAIRGYEWEMGLPMTSRAKCNLDDAYTFLTEFIENQFSRCIAGKGI
;
A
#
# COMPACT_ATOMS: atom_id res chain seq x y z
N MET A 1 14.26 -9.92 20.62
CA MET A 1 13.68 -9.81 19.91
C MET A 1 12.86 -8.87 19.75
N LEU A 2 13.15 -8.06 19.50
CA LEU A 2 12.50 -7.08 19.28
C LEU A 2 11.68 -7.17 18.28
N ASN A 3 10.71 -7.07 18.42
CA ASN A 3 9.85 -6.86 17.65
C ASN A 3 9.98 -6.71 16.39
N ASN A 4 9.82 -7.63 15.88
CA ASN A 4 9.60 -7.87 14.57
C ASN A 4 8.23 -7.45 14.23
N VAL A 5 8.03 -6.18 14.11
CA VAL A 5 6.85 -5.68 13.45
C VAL A 5 6.97 -6.10 11.99
N LYS A 6 6.08 -6.95 11.55
CA LYS A 6 6.06 -7.40 10.17
C LYS A 6 5.24 -6.40 9.36
N CYS A 7 5.90 -5.76 8.41
CA CYS A 7 5.27 -4.73 7.58
C CYS A 7 5.26 -5.14 6.11
N LEU A 8 4.13 -4.95 5.46
CA LEU A 8 3.97 -5.19 4.02
C LEU A 8 3.60 -3.91 3.31
N VAL A 9 4.29 -3.61 2.20
CA VAL A 9 3.86 -2.57 1.26
C VAL A 9 3.27 -3.29 0.05
N TYR A 10 2.01 -3.05 -0.24
CA TYR A 10 1.29 -3.73 -1.31
C TYR A 10 0.78 -2.71 -2.32
N GLY A 11 1.41 -2.67 -3.50
CA GLY A 11 0.99 -1.78 -4.57
C GLY A 11 0.09 -2.48 -5.57
N TYR A 12 -0.96 -1.82 -6.04
CA TYR A 12 -1.81 -2.44 -7.06
C TYR A 12 -2.27 -1.43 -8.11
N GLY A 13 -2.63 -1.95 -9.26
CA GLY A 13 -3.01 -1.19 -10.45
C GLY A 13 -2.33 -1.73 -11.68
N ASN A 14 -2.63 -1.18 -12.83
CA ASN A 14 -2.10 -1.64 -14.11
C ASN A 14 -0.99 -0.71 -14.62
N PRO A 15 0.28 -1.14 -14.57
CA PRO A 15 1.38 -0.31 -15.07
C PRO A 15 1.29 -0.02 -16.56
N GLY A 16 0.58 -0.84 -17.31
CA GLY A 16 0.36 -0.63 -18.74
C GLY A 16 -0.66 0.46 -19.07
N ARG A 17 -1.24 1.08 -18.03
CA ARG A 17 -2.28 2.08 -18.21
C ARG A 17 -1.90 3.39 -17.55
N GLN A 18 -0.80 3.97 -17.99
CA GLN A 18 -0.26 5.25 -17.51
C GLN A 18 -0.22 5.37 -15.98
N ASP A 19 -0.94 6.35 -15.42
CA ASP A 19 -0.86 6.66 -13.99
C ASP A 19 -1.48 5.61 -13.09
N ASP A 20 -2.21 4.65 -13.67
CA ASP A 20 -2.72 3.52 -12.93
C ASP A 20 -1.59 2.64 -12.39
N GLY A 21 -0.39 2.81 -12.86
CA GLY A 21 0.79 2.11 -12.39
C GLY A 21 1.45 2.70 -11.16
N LEU A 22 0.93 3.81 -10.62
CA LEU A 22 1.58 4.51 -9.50
C LEU A 22 1.81 3.61 -8.28
N GLY A 23 0.81 2.83 -7.88
CA GLY A 23 0.94 1.96 -6.72
C GLY A 23 2.00 0.88 -6.92
N VAL A 24 2.01 0.24 -8.08
CA VAL A 24 3.00 -0.79 -8.40
C VAL A 24 4.41 -0.20 -8.48
N GLU A 25 4.54 0.98 -9.09
CA GLU A 25 5.84 1.64 -9.17
C GLU A 25 6.40 2.01 -7.81
N LEU A 26 5.54 2.46 -6.89
CA LEU A 26 5.97 2.74 -5.53
C LEU A 26 6.46 1.46 -4.85
N ALA A 27 5.72 0.38 -4.96
CA ALA A 27 6.09 -0.90 -4.38
C ALA A 27 7.44 -1.37 -4.92
N LEU A 28 7.67 -1.24 -6.23
CA LEU A 28 8.93 -1.61 -6.84
C LEU A 28 10.10 -0.76 -6.34
N ARG A 29 9.90 0.52 -6.12
CA ARG A 29 10.94 1.38 -5.56
C ARG A 29 11.30 0.97 -4.15
N ILE A 30 10.32 0.62 -3.33
CA ILE A 30 10.57 0.15 -1.97
C ILE A 30 11.33 -1.19 -2.00
N GLU A 31 10.91 -2.08 -2.89
CA GLU A 31 11.56 -3.39 -3.03
C GLU A 31 13.04 -3.25 -3.41
N ASN A 32 13.36 -2.28 -4.26
CA ASN A 32 14.71 -2.04 -4.72
C ASN A 32 15.53 -1.13 -3.81
N ASP A 33 14.95 -0.64 -2.73
CA ASP A 33 15.66 0.20 -1.77
C ASP A 33 16.37 -0.71 -0.78
N GLU A 34 17.69 -0.74 -0.81
CA GLU A 34 18.49 -1.65 0.01
C GLU A 34 18.26 -1.45 1.50
N HIS A 35 17.97 -0.24 1.92
CA HIS A 35 17.74 0.05 3.32
C HIS A 35 16.34 -0.39 3.76
N LEU A 36 15.33 0.04 3.03
CA LEU A 36 13.93 -0.25 3.40
C LEU A 36 13.57 -1.73 3.26
N SER A 37 14.15 -2.41 2.28
CA SER A 37 13.83 -3.82 2.06
C SER A 37 14.26 -4.72 3.23
N LYS A 38 15.05 -4.21 4.15
CA LYS A 38 15.40 -4.95 5.36
C LYS A 38 14.29 -4.93 6.39
N TYR A 39 13.37 -3.97 6.29
CA TYR A 39 12.31 -3.77 7.28
C TYR A 39 10.93 -4.16 6.77
N VAL A 40 10.73 -4.13 5.48
CA VAL A 40 9.39 -4.38 4.90
C VAL A 40 9.44 -5.42 3.80
N ASP A 41 8.36 -6.17 3.68
CA ASP A 41 8.16 -7.03 2.54
C ASP A 41 7.32 -6.25 1.52
N VAL A 42 7.43 -6.61 0.26
CA VAL A 42 6.75 -5.92 -0.83
C VAL A 42 5.98 -6.92 -1.68
N ASP A 43 4.78 -6.55 -2.07
CA ASP A 43 3.99 -7.33 -3.01
C ASP A 43 3.28 -6.36 -3.95
N TYR A 44 2.85 -6.84 -5.11
CA TYR A 44 2.13 -6.01 -6.06
C TYR A 44 1.34 -6.87 -7.03
N ASN A 45 0.26 -6.32 -7.56
CA ASN A 45 -0.60 -7.03 -8.50
C ASN A 45 -1.42 -6.01 -9.30
N TYR A 46 -2.12 -6.47 -10.33
CA TYR A 46 -3.01 -5.60 -11.10
C TYR A 46 -4.20 -5.14 -10.25
N GLN A 47 -4.68 -5.96 -9.37
CA GLN A 47 -5.84 -5.68 -8.52
C GLN A 47 -5.77 -6.52 -7.25
N LEU A 48 -6.55 -6.14 -6.26
CA LEU A 48 -6.66 -6.92 -5.03
C LEU A 48 -7.53 -8.16 -5.28
N ASN A 49 -7.15 -9.26 -4.66
CA ASN A 49 -7.82 -10.55 -4.81
C ASN A 49 -8.18 -11.11 -3.44
N ILE A 50 -9.08 -12.08 -3.41
CA ILE A 50 -9.49 -12.73 -2.15
C ILE A 50 -8.29 -13.30 -1.40
N GLU A 51 -7.32 -13.86 -2.11
CA GLU A 51 -6.14 -14.45 -1.50
C GLU A 51 -5.30 -13.44 -0.72
N ASP A 52 -5.45 -12.16 -1.02
CA ASP A 52 -4.72 -11.13 -0.32
C ASP A 52 -5.14 -11.01 1.15
N ALA A 53 -6.34 -11.46 1.49
CA ALA A 53 -6.78 -11.51 2.89
C ALA A 53 -5.89 -12.44 3.72
N LEU A 54 -5.47 -13.56 3.14
CA LEU A 54 -4.54 -14.46 3.81
C LEU A 54 -3.14 -13.82 3.90
N THR A 55 -2.71 -13.20 2.81
CA THR A 55 -1.41 -12.54 2.78
C THR A 55 -1.29 -11.51 3.90
N ILE A 56 -2.26 -10.59 4.00
CA ILE A 56 -2.16 -9.54 5.01
C ILE A 56 -2.32 -10.07 6.43
N SER A 57 -2.93 -11.24 6.61
CA SER A 57 -3.10 -11.83 7.95
C SER A 57 -1.77 -12.17 8.61
N GLU A 58 -0.69 -12.22 7.84
CA GLU A 58 0.63 -12.55 8.34
C GLU A 58 1.43 -11.32 8.76
N TYR A 59 0.85 -10.13 8.66
CA TYR A 59 1.54 -8.88 8.94
C TYR A 59 0.87 -8.10 10.05
N ASP A 60 1.65 -7.22 10.68
CA ASP A 60 1.15 -6.34 11.73
C ASP A 60 0.75 -4.99 11.14
N LEU A 61 1.46 -4.56 10.09
CA LEU A 61 1.23 -3.28 9.44
C LEU A 61 1.22 -3.50 7.94
N VAL A 62 0.20 -3.01 7.27
CA VAL A 62 0.08 -3.12 5.81
C VAL A 62 -0.19 -1.73 5.22
N ILE A 63 0.60 -1.35 4.24
CA ILE A 63 0.41 -0.10 3.54
C ILE A 63 0.07 -0.43 2.09
N PHE A 64 -1.18 -0.20 1.74
CA PHE A 64 -1.62 -0.34 0.35
C PHE A 64 -1.27 0.92 -0.41
N ALA A 65 -0.84 0.80 -1.65
CA ALA A 65 -0.56 1.94 -2.51
C ALA A 65 -1.34 1.83 -3.80
N ASP A 66 -2.03 2.90 -4.17
CA ASP A 66 -2.87 2.92 -5.36
C ASP A 66 -2.92 4.33 -5.96
N ALA A 67 -3.18 4.41 -7.25
CA ALA A 67 -3.40 5.68 -7.91
C ALA A 67 -4.77 6.22 -7.55
N ALA A 68 -4.89 7.53 -7.44
CA ALA A 68 -6.16 8.17 -7.12
C ALA A 68 -6.45 9.33 -8.07
N LEU A 69 -7.70 9.48 -8.43
CA LEU A 69 -8.13 10.52 -9.33
C LEU A 69 -8.60 11.77 -8.59
N ASN A 70 -9.27 11.57 -7.46
CA ASN A 70 -9.97 12.66 -6.78
C ASN A 70 -9.37 13.12 -5.48
N ILE A 71 -8.07 13.35 -5.44
CA ILE A 71 -7.43 13.95 -4.28
C ILE A 71 -6.77 15.26 -4.69
N ASP A 72 -6.70 16.22 -3.77
CA ASP A 72 -6.17 17.54 -4.09
C ASP A 72 -4.65 17.62 -3.92
N LYS A 73 -4.08 16.72 -3.16
CA LYS A 73 -2.65 16.72 -2.87
C LYS A 73 -1.92 15.74 -3.79
N SER A 74 -0.60 15.79 -3.78
CA SER A 74 0.23 14.81 -4.50
C SER A 74 -0.06 13.39 -4.04
N TYR A 75 -0.29 13.23 -2.76
CA TYR A 75 -0.63 11.94 -2.15
C TYR A 75 -1.37 12.20 -0.84
N GLU A 76 -2.01 11.17 -0.32
CA GLU A 76 -2.54 11.22 1.03
C GLU A 76 -2.53 9.84 1.66
N LEU A 77 -2.29 9.78 2.96
CA LEU A 77 -2.28 8.53 3.71
C LEU A 77 -3.47 8.53 4.66
N ASN A 78 -4.28 7.50 4.56
CA ASN A 78 -5.44 7.35 5.44
C ASN A 78 -5.47 5.95 6.03
N LYS A 79 -5.77 5.85 7.32
CA LYS A 79 -5.95 4.56 7.95
C LYS A 79 -7.27 3.98 7.46
N ILE A 80 -7.29 2.69 7.15
CA ILE A 80 -8.50 2.05 6.67
C ILE A 80 -9.09 1.14 7.73
N GLN A 81 -10.41 1.03 7.70
CA GLN A 81 -11.17 0.17 8.59
C GLN A 81 -11.84 -0.93 7.75
N PRO A 82 -12.17 -2.08 8.36
CA PRO A 82 -12.86 -3.13 7.61
C PRO A 82 -14.20 -2.63 7.08
N ALA A 83 -14.53 -3.02 5.85
CA ALA A 83 -15.82 -2.68 5.27
C ALA A 83 -16.94 -3.33 6.07
N HIS A 84 -18.08 -2.64 6.21
CA HIS A 84 -19.25 -3.20 6.90
C HIS A 84 -19.90 -4.28 6.06
N THR A 85 -19.86 -4.13 4.75
CA THR A 85 -20.47 -5.08 3.81
C THR A 85 -19.45 -5.40 2.73
N ILE A 86 -19.18 -6.68 2.52
CA ILE A 86 -18.28 -7.12 1.47
C ILE A 86 -19.12 -7.38 0.23
N THR A 87 -18.85 -6.63 -0.86
CA THR A 87 -19.55 -6.86 -2.09
C THR A 87 -18.63 -7.55 -3.07
N PHE A 88 -19.09 -8.69 -3.58
CA PHE A 88 -18.39 -9.41 -4.62
C PHE A 88 -19.06 -9.04 -5.94
N THR A 89 -18.65 -7.94 -6.51
CA THR A 89 -19.16 -7.55 -7.83
C THR A 89 -18.10 -7.95 -8.86
N THR A 90 -18.39 -7.72 -10.14
CA THR A 90 -17.41 -7.92 -11.20
C THR A 90 -16.29 -6.90 -11.12
N HIS A 91 -16.37 -5.98 -10.19
CA HIS A 91 -15.38 -4.94 -9.97
C HIS A 91 -14.38 -5.38 -8.91
N GLU A 92 -13.29 -4.67 -8.83
CA GLU A 92 -12.21 -4.97 -7.91
C GLU A 92 -12.67 -4.94 -6.46
N LEU A 93 -12.07 -5.79 -5.65
CA LEU A 93 -12.27 -5.73 -4.22
C LEU A 93 -11.53 -4.51 -3.67
N SER A 94 -12.11 -3.83 -2.71
CA SER A 94 -11.44 -2.71 -2.06
C SER A 94 -10.50 -3.21 -0.96
N ALA A 95 -9.54 -2.39 -0.58
CA ALA A 95 -8.66 -2.71 0.55
C ALA A 95 -9.46 -2.91 1.83
N GLU A 96 -10.53 -2.14 2.02
CA GLU A 96 -11.44 -2.28 3.16
C GLU A 96 -12.12 -3.65 3.17
N SER A 97 -12.51 -4.14 1.99
CA SER A 97 -13.12 -5.46 1.87
C SER A 97 -12.10 -6.58 2.16
N ILE A 98 -10.86 -6.40 1.70
CA ILE A 98 -9.80 -7.36 1.99
C ILE A 98 -9.53 -7.43 3.49
N LEU A 99 -9.50 -6.28 4.16
CA LEU A 99 -9.32 -6.23 5.61
C LEU A 99 -10.48 -6.90 6.35
N ALA A 100 -11.71 -6.69 5.88
CA ALA A 100 -12.89 -7.35 6.45
C ALA A 100 -12.82 -8.86 6.28
N LEU A 101 -12.41 -9.34 5.10
CA LEU A 101 -12.23 -10.77 4.85
C LEU A 101 -11.13 -11.35 5.75
N CYS A 102 -10.05 -10.62 5.94
CA CYS A 102 -8.96 -11.04 6.82
C CYS A 102 -9.47 -11.26 8.24
N GLN A 103 -10.25 -10.32 8.74
CA GLN A 103 -10.81 -10.41 10.07
C GLN A 103 -11.79 -11.58 10.18
N ASP A 104 -12.67 -11.73 9.20
CA ASP A 104 -13.70 -12.78 9.23
C ASP A 104 -13.13 -14.18 9.06
N LEU A 105 -12.18 -14.37 8.16
CA LEU A 105 -11.65 -15.69 7.82
C LEU A 105 -10.49 -16.11 8.72
N TYR A 106 -9.66 -15.17 9.14
CA TYR A 106 -8.42 -15.50 9.85
C TYR A 106 -8.34 -14.90 11.26
N ASN A 107 -9.35 -14.15 11.65
CA ASN A 107 -9.43 -13.51 12.96
C ASN A 107 -8.20 -12.64 13.24
N LYS A 108 -7.73 -11.95 12.21
CA LYS A 108 -6.59 -11.04 12.30
C LYS A 108 -7.03 -9.66 11.79
N LYS A 109 -6.52 -8.62 12.42
CA LYS A 109 -6.82 -7.25 12.00
C LYS A 109 -5.52 -6.44 12.01
N PRO A 110 -4.68 -6.58 10.98
CA PRO A 110 -3.47 -5.77 10.91
C PRO A 110 -3.83 -4.29 10.82
N GLU A 111 -2.92 -3.44 11.22
CA GLU A 111 -3.10 -2.00 11.06
C GLU A 111 -2.86 -1.69 9.59
N CYS A 112 -3.84 -1.17 8.89
CA CYS A 112 -3.77 -0.94 7.45
C CYS A 112 -3.96 0.52 7.10
N TYR A 113 -3.18 0.97 6.11
CA TYR A 113 -3.26 2.32 5.58
C TYR A 113 -3.37 2.26 4.06
N MET A 114 -4.01 3.27 3.49
CA MET A 114 -4.02 3.47 2.05
C MET A 114 -3.20 4.70 1.73
N LEU A 115 -2.15 4.53 0.95
CA LEU A 115 -1.38 5.63 0.40
C LEU A 115 -1.88 5.86 -1.02
N ALA A 116 -2.71 6.87 -1.19
CA ALA A 116 -3.27 7.25 -2.47
C ALA A 116 -2.35 8.26 -3.14
N ILE A 117 -1.98 8.03 -4.39
CA ILE A 117 -1.06 8.90 -5.13
C ILE A 117 -1.80 9.47 -6.33
N ARG A 118 -1.82 10.78 -6.47
CA ARG A 118 -2.62 11.42 -7.50
C ARG A 118 -2.11 11.11 -8.90
N GLY A 119 -3.01 10.61 -9.76
CA GLY A 119 -2.78 10.39 -11.17
C GLY A 119 -3.68 11.30 -12.01
N TYR A 120 -3.38 11.40 -13.29
CA TYR A 120 -4.06 12.35 -14.18
C TYR A 120 -4.56 11.75 -15.48
N GLU A 121 -3.89 10.75 -16.02
CA GLU A 121 -4.25 10.14 -17.31
C GLU A 121 -4.18 8.63 -17.23
N TRP A 122 -5.05 7.96 -17.97
CA TRP A 122 -5.30 6.52 -17.78
C TRP A 122 -5.38 5.78 -19.11
N GLU A 123 -4.56 6.17 -20.09
CA GLU A 123 -4.58 5.56 -21.41
C GLU A 123 -3.70 4.32 -21.48
N MET A 124 -4.21 3.28 -22.12
CA MET A 124 -3.44 2.06 -22.32
C MET A 124 -2.25 2.32 -23.24
N GLY A 125 -1.11 1.76 -22.88
CA GLY A 125 0.08 1.78 -23.73
C GLY A 125 0.90 3.05 -23.71
N LEU A 126 0.49 4.06 -22.95
CA LEU A 126 1.24 5.30 -22.83
C LEU A 126 2.01 5.33 -21.51
N PRO A 127 3.11 6.08 -21.44
CA PRO A 127 3.90 6.15 -20.23
C PRO A 127 3.23 7.00 -19.15
N MET A 128 3.63 6.78 -17.90
CA MET A 128 3.16 7.57 -16.77
C MET A 128 3.45 9.06 -17.03
N THR A 129 2.50 9.92 -16.66
CA THR A 129 2.66 11.37 -16.86
C THR A 129 3.78 11.92 -15.99
N SER A 130 4.39 13.02 -16.41
CA SER A 130 5.45 13.68 -15.63
C SER A 130 4.93 14.17 -14.28
N ARG A 131 3.69 14.66 -14.24
CA ARG A 131 3.09 15.11 -12.98
C ARG A 131 2.92 13.95 -12.00
N ALA A 132 2.47 12.80 -12.48
CA ALA A 132 2.33 11.62 -11.66
C ALA A 132 3.69 11.14 -11.12
N LYS A 133 4.73 11.23 -11.95
CA LYS A 133 6.08 10.86 -11.50
C LYS A 133 6.57 11.76 -10.38
N CYS A 134 6.27 13.05 -10.42
CA CYS A 134 6.61 13.96 -9.34
C CYS A 134 5.86 13.59 -8.06
N ASN A 135 4.59 13.24 -8.18
CA ASN A 135 3.79 12.81 -7.03
C ASN A 135 4.31 11.50 -6.45
N LEU A 136 4.78 10.61 -7.32
CA LEU A 136 5.38 9.36 -6.91
C LEU A 136 6.65 9.60 -6.08
N ASP A 137 7.49 10.55 -6.51
CA ASP A 137 8.70 10.91 -5.79
C ASP A 137 8.35 11.44 -4.38
N ASP A 138 7.34 12.29 -4.29
CA ASP A 138 6.88 12.83 -3.02
C ASP A 138 6.35 11.73 -2.11
N ALA A 139 5.55 10.82 -2.67
CA ALA A 139 4.98 9.70 -1.91
C ALA A 139 6.07 8.76 -1.42
N TYR A 140 7.08 8.51 -2.26
CA TYR A 140 8.19 7.64 -1.89
C TYR A 140 8.96 8.23 -0.70
N THR A 141 9.27 9.52 -0.77
CA THR A 141 9.97 10.21 0.33
C THR A 141 9.16 10.14 1.62
N PHE A 142 7.86 10.42 1.53
CA PHE A 142 6.97 10.34 2.67
C PHE A 142 6.92 8.92 3.26
N LEU A 143 6.75 7.93 2.41
CA LEU A 143 6.63 6.55 2.86
C LEU A 143 7.92 6.06 3.52
N THR A 144 9.07 6.46 2.99
CA THR A 144 10.37 6.14 3.58
C THR A 144 10.41 6.64 5.03
N GLU A 145 10.05 7.90 5.24
CA GLU A 145 10.04 8.50 6.58
C GLU A 145 9.02 7.82 7.48
N PHE A 146 7.85 7.52 6.94
CA PHE A 146 6.80 6.87 7.70
C PHE A 146 7.26 5.49 8.21
N ILE A 147 7.86 4.70 7.35
CA ILE A 147 8.37 3.38 7.70
C ILE A 147 9.48 3.50 8.74
N GLU A 148 10.43 4.40 8.51
CA GLU A 148 11.53 4.60 9.46
C GLU A 148 11.02 5.01 10.83
N ASN A 149 10.02 5.86 10.88
CA ASN A 149 9.43 6.29 12.14
C ASN A 149 8.72 5.14 12.87
N GLN A 150 8.05 4.26 12.13
CA GLN A 150 7.38 3.10 12.74
C GLN A 150 8.40 2.19 13.43
N PHE A 151 9.51 1.91 12.76
CA PHE A 151 10.54 1.04 13.32
C PHE A 151 11.33 1.71 14.43
N SER A 152 11.60 3.00 14.33
CA SER A 152 12.27 3.76 15.38
C SER A 152 11.42 3.79 16.65
N ARG A 153 10.12 3.94 16.53
CA ARG A 153 9.21 3.95 17.68
C ARG A 153 9.20 2.59 18.38
N CYS A 154 9.23 1.52 17.62
CA CYS A 154 9.30 0.18 18.20
C CYS A 154 10.60 -0.01 18.98
N ILE A 155 11.72 0.44 18.43
CA ILE A 155 13.02 0.36 19.08
C ILE A 155 13.03 1.21 20.34
N ALA A 156 12.55 2.46 20.24
CA ALA A 156 12.52 3.37 21.38
C ALA A 156 11.62 2.87 22.50
N GLY A 157 10.49 2.26 22.15
CA GLY A 157 9.58 1.72 23.14
C GLY A 157 10.14 0.54 23.91
N LYS A 158 11.26 -0.03 23.42
CA LYS A 158 11.88 -1.12 24.11
C LYS A 158 13.22 -0.81 24.66
N GLY A 159 13.81 0.27 24.33
CA GLY A 159 15.15 0.62 24.73
C GLY A 159 15.29 1.05 26.18
N ILE A 160 14.30 0.76 26.97
CA ILE A 160 14.38 1.22 28.35
C ILE A 160 14.57 0.06 29.31
#